data_fd170c716a7391edca9be919d7b38f1d
#
_entry.id   fd170c716a7391edca9be919d7b38f1d
#
_cell.length_a   1.000
_cell.length_b   1.000
_cell.length_c   1.000
_cell.angle_alpha   90.00
_cell.angle_beta   90.00
_cell.angle_gamma   90.00
#
_symmetry.space_group_name_H-M   'P 1'
#
loop_
_entity.id
_entity.type
_entity.pdbx_description
1 polymer ?
#
loop_
_entity_poly.entity_id
_entity_poly.type
_entity_poly.pdbx_seq_one_letter_code
_entity_poly.pdbx_strand_id
1 'polypeptide(L)'
;MSGTRDYRDEQRIDHMLKALEALVRNSVDVNRDMLYTEDNVTKVLMYDLIVLGEAANNISEAFAKQHPEVEWADIAGLRHKLVHDYAGVNYDTLWNVVSKDIPALLPKIKAIHDTLPHETLDAGVSKFL
;
A
#
# COMPACT_ATOMS: atom_id res chain seq x y z
N MET A 1 -10.96 12.25 23.92
CA MET A 1 -11.28 13.63 23.77
C MET A 1 -11.85 13.92 22.44
N SER A 2 -13.03 14.35 22.46
CA SER A 2 -13.79 14.55 21.23
C SER A 2 -13.21 15.63 20.33
N GLY A 3 -12.49 16.57 20.87
CA GLY A 3 -11.92 17.64 20.07
C GLY A 3 -10.59 17.31 19.41
N THR A 4 -10.02 16.19 19.75
CA THR A 4 -8.70 15.83 19.26
C THR A 4 -8.83 14.93 18.05
N ARG A 5 -8.20 15.33 16.98
CA ARG A 5 -8.18 14.58 15.75
C ARG A 5 -6.98 13.66 15.70
N ASP A 6 -7.20 12.43 15.30
CA ASP A 6 -6.11 11.47 15.12
C ASP A 6 -5.65 11.49 13.66
N TYR A 7 -4.52 12.11 13.43
CA TYR A 7 -3.96 12.22 12.08
C TYR A 7 -3.21 10.98 11.61
N ARG A 8 -3.08 9.98 12.48
CA ARG A 8 -2.31 8.78 12.11
C ARG A 8 -2.97 7.99 10.98
N ASP A 9 -4.29 7.87 10.99
CA ASP A 9 -4.99 7.19 9.90
C ASP A 9 -4.81 7.93 8.58
N GLU A 10 -4.88 9.26 8.61
CA GLU A 10 -4.67 10.08 7.42
C GLU A 10 -3.26 9.86 6.85
N GLN A 11 -2.26 9.82 7.71
CA GLN A 11 -0.88 9.57 7.30
C GLN A 11 -0.72 8.17 6.72
N ARG A 12 -1.39 7.16 7.30
CA ARG A 12 -1.36 5.79 6.79
C ARG A 12 -2.00 5.69 5.40
N ILE A 13 -3.12 6.38 5.21
CA ILE A 13 -3.77 6.42 3.89
C ILE A 13 -2.84 7.08 2.86
N ASP A 14 -2.18 8.17 3.24
CA ASP A 14 -1.21 8.81 2.36
C ASP A 14 -0.06 7.85 1.99
N HIS A 15 0.47 7.12 2.97
CA HIS A 15 1.52 6.12 2.73
C HIS A 15 1.03 5.00 1.82
N MET A 16 -0.21 4.54 2.02
CA MET A 16 -0.79 3.51 1.16
C MET A 16 -0.92 4.00 -0.27
N LEU A 17 -1.42 5.21 -0.46
CA LEU A 17 -1.57 5.77 -1.80
C LEU A 17 -0.22 5.89 -2.51
N LYS A 18 0.79 6.38 -1.81
CA LYS A 18 2.13 6.51 -2.38
C LYS A 18 2.72 5.15 -2.75
N ALA A 19 2.52 4.14 -1.91
CA ALA A 19 2.98 2.79 -2.21
C ALA A 19 2.25 2.21 -3.43
N LEU A 20 0.95 2.42 -3.53
CA LEU A 20 0.16 1.98 -4.68
C LEU A 20 0.61 2.65 -5.97
N GLU A 21 0.84 3.95 -5.92
CA GLU A 21 1.33 4.69 -7.08
C GLU A 21 2.72 4.22 -7.49
N ALA A 22 3.59 3.93 -6.51
CA ALA A 22 4.91 3.38 -6.80
C ALA A 22 4.81 2.00 -7.44
N LEU A 23 3.91 1.15 -6.96
CA LEU A 23 3.69 -0.18 -7.52
C LEU A 23 3.24 -0.10 -8.98
N VAL A 24 2.31 0.80 -9.28
CA VAL A 24 1.86 0.99 -10.66
C VAL A 24 3.01 1.49 -11.52
N ARG A 25 3.72 2.50 -11.06
CA ARG A 25 4.85 3.09 -11.80
C ARG A 25 5.96 2.06 -12.05
N ASN A 26 6.29 1.26 -11.04
CA ASN A 26 7.39 0.31 -11.12
C ASN A 26 7.03 -0.98 -11.87
N SER A 27 5.75 -1.18 -12.18
CA SER A 27 5.28 -2.38 -12.89
C SER A 27 4.85 -2.13 -14.32
N VAL A 28 4.93 -0.89 -14.80
CA VAL A 28 4.41 -0.52 -16.13
C VAL A 28 4.94 -1.40 -17.25
N ASP A 29 6.24 -1.64 -17.28
CA ASP A 29 6.87 -2.44 -18.32
C ASP A 29 7.29 -3.84 -17.84
N VAL A 30 6.70 -4.28 -16.74
CA VAL A 30 7.03 -5.57 -16.16
C VAL A 30 6.04 -6.63 -16.64
N ASN A 31 6.56 -7.79 -17.03
CA ASN A 31 5.75 -8.96 -17.28
C ASN A 31 6.06 -10.04 -16.24
N ARG A 32 5.25 -11.10 -16.25
CA ARG A 32 5.37 -12.18 -15.29
C ARG A 32 6.77 -12.83 -15.28
N ASP A 33 7.34 -13.05 -16.45
CA ASP A 33 8.63 -13.74 -16.56
C ASP A 33 9.77 -12.94 -15.93
N MET A 34 9.68 -11.62 -15.95
CA MET A 34 10.69 -10.75 -15.35
C MET A 34 10.80 -10.94 -13.85
N LEU A 35 9.77 -11.40 -13.19
CA LEU A 35 9.84 -11.68 -11.76
C LEU A 35 10.81 -12.82 -11.45
N TYR A 36 11.00 -13.72 -12.39
CA TYR A 36 11.91 -14.84 -12.23
C TYR A 36 13.34 -14.49 -12.64
N THR A 37 13.50 -13.54 -13.57
CA THR A 37 14.80 -13.27 -14.19
C THR A 37 15.42 -11.95 -13.74
N GLU A 38 14.59 -10.98 -13.28
CA GLU A 38 15.04 -9.64 -12.93
C GLU A 38 14.90 -9.43 -11.42
N ASP A 39 15.92 -9.81 -10.70
CA ASP A 39 15.91 -9.81 -9.23
C ASP A 39 15.60 -8.41 -8.65
N ASN A 40 16.14 -7.36 -9.26
CA ASN A 40 15.91 -5.99 -8.79
C ASN A 40 14.46 -5.56 -8.97
N VAL A 41 13.81 -5.99 -10.04
CA VAL A 41 12.38 -5.71 -10.26
C VAL A 41 11.55 -6.34 -9.16
N THR A 42 11.79 -7.61 -8.88
CA THR A 42 11.07 -8.33 -7.83
C THR A 42 11.27 -7.67 -6.47
N LYS A 43 12.50 -7.31 -6.14
CA LYS A 43 12.81 -6.66 -4.85
C LYS A 43 12.08 -5.33 -4.69
N VAL A 44 12.03 -4.51 -5.72
CA VAL A 44 11.35 -3.22 -5.68
C VAL A 44 9.86 -3.42 -5.45
N LEU A 45 9.23 -4.32 -6.21
CA LEU A 45 7.80 -4.59 -6.06
C LEU A 45 7.47 -5.15 -4.68
N MET A 46 8.29 -6.08 -4.18
CA MET A 46 8.10 -6.63 -2.84
C MET A 46 8.23 -5.57 -1.76
N TYR A 47 9.21 -4.68 -1.89
CA TYR A 47 9.37 -3.59 -0.93
C TYR A 47 8.11 -2.72 -0.87
N ASP A 48 7.61 -2.32 -2.03
CA ASP A 48 6.42 -1.48 -2.10
C ASP A 48 5.19 -2.18 -1.51
N LEU A 49 5.05 -3.48 -1.74
CA LEU A 49 3.96 -4.27 -1.16
C LEU A 49 4.07 -4.38 0.36
N ILE A 50 5.30 -4.52 0.86
CA ILE A 50 5.54 -4.56 2.32
C ILE A 50 5.16 -3.22 2.95
N VAL A 51 5.55 -2.11 2.31
CA VAL A 51 5.19 -0.77 2.79
C VAL A 51 3.67 -0.61 2.81
N LEU A 52 3.00 -1.04 1.75
CA LEU A 52 1.54 -0.99 1.66
C LEU A 52 0.89 -1.80 2.78
N GLY A 53 1.33 -3.03 2.98
CA GLY A 53 0.80 -3.91 4.02
C GLY A 53 1.03 -3.37 5.42
N GLU A 54 2.20 -2.79 5.66
CA GLU A 54 2.55 -2.20 6.95
C GLU A 54 1.63 -1.02 7.26
N ALA A 55 1.41 -0.15 6.29
CA ALA A 55 0.52 0.99 6.45
C ALA A 55 -0.91 0.53 6.74
N ALA A 56 -1.40 -0.45 5.99
CA ALA A 56 -2.75 -0.99 6.19
C ALA A 56 -2.90 -1.63 7.57
N ASN A 57 -1.86 -2.32 8.05
CA ASN A 57 -1.88 -2.96 9.35
C ASN A 57 -1.98 -1.94 10.50
N ASN A 58 -1.59 -0.72 10.27
CA ASN A 58 -1.61 0.34 11.28
C ASN A 58 -2.84 1.25 11.19
N ILE A 59 -3.74 0.99 10.27
CA ILE A 59 -5.02 1.69 10.21
C ILE A 59 -5.86 1.28 11.43
N SER A 60 -6.51 2.26 12.06
CA SER A 60 -7.34 1.98 13.22
C SER A 60 -8.57 1.16 12.83
N GLU A 61 -9.06 0.38 13.78
CA GLU A 61 -10.26 -0.42 13.58
C GLU A 61 -11.48 0.45 13.25
N ALA A 62 -11.59 1.60 13.92
CA ALA A 62 -12.68 2.52 13.66
C ALA A 62 -12.68 3.04 12.23
N PHE A 63 -11.50 3.41 11.73
CA PHE A 63 -11.36 3.91 10.36
C PHE A 63 -11.67 2.80 9.35
N ALA A 64 -11.17 1.60 9.58
CA ALA A 64 -11.42 0.47 8.71
C ALA A 64 -12.91 0.15 8.60
N LYS A 65 -13.64 0.24 9.71
CA LYS A 65 -15.08 0.02 9.72
C LYS A 65 -15.85 1.06 8.93
N GLN A 66 -15.34 2.28 8.83
CA GLN A 66 -15.93 3.33 8.03
C GLN A 66 -15.74 3.12 6.52
N HIS A 67 -14.80 2.26 6.15
CA HIS A 67 -14.45 2.02 4.74
C HIS A 67 -14.44 0.52 4.44
N PRO A 68 -15.61 -0.14 4.51
CA PRO A 68 -15.67 -1.60 4.29
C PRO A 68 -15.42 -2.02 2.85
N GLU A 69 -15.37 -1.08 1.93
CA GLU A 69 -15.05 -1.37 0.53
C GLU A 69 -13.58 -1.78 0.34
N VAL A 70 -12.72 -1.56 1.33
CA VAL A 70 -11.30 -1.93 1.30
C VAL A 70 -11.08 -3.19 2.11
N GLU A 71 -10.34 -4.13 1.56
CA GLU A 71 -10.06 -5.41 2.19
C GLU A 71 -8.82 -5.27 3.10
N TRP A 72 -8.97 -4.55 4.20
CA TRP A 72 -7.88 -4.16 5.10
C TRP A 72 -7.05 -5.34 5.60
N ALA A 73 -7.73 -6.41 6.02
CA ALA A 73 -7.03 -7.57 6.57
C ALA A 73 -6.18 -8.28 5.51
N ASP A 74 -6.69 -8.36 4.30
CA ASP A 74 -5.94 -8.99 3.20
C ASP A 74 -4.72 -8.17 2.81
N ILE A 75 -4.86 -6.84 2.78
CA ILE A 75 -3.74 -5.96 2.47
C ILE A 75 -2.69 -6.03 3.57
N ALA A 76 -3.12 -5.95 4.82
CA ALA A 76 -2.23 -6.05 5.97
C ALA A 76 -1.49 -7.40 5.98
N GLY A 77 -2.12 -8.46 5.48
CA GLY A 77 -1.51 -9.78 5.41
C GLY A 77 -0.47 -9.96 4.33
N LEU A 78 -0.34 -9.02 3.40
CA LEU A 78 0.65 -9.14 2.31
C LEU A 78 2.07 -9.28 2.81
N ARG A 79 2.44 -8.48 3.82
CA ARG A 79 3.77 -8.57 4.40
C ARG A 79 4.07 -9.97 4.92
N HIS A 80 3.12 -10.56 5.64
CA HIS A 80 3.28 -11.90 6.18
C HIS A 80 3.44 -12.93 5.06
N LYS A 81 2.59 -12.85 4.04
CA LYS A 81 2.65 -13.79 2.90
C LYS A 81 3.96 -13.69 2.13
N LEU A 82 4.48 -12.47 1.95
CA LEU A 82 5.67 -12.25 1.13
C LEU A 82 6.96 -12.50 1.91
N VAL A 83 6.97 -12.24 3.21
CA VAL A 83 8.19 -12.31 4.02
C VAL A 83 8.31 -13.68 4.70
N HIS A 84 7.19 -14.31 5.05
CA HIS A 84 7.19 -15.58 5.77
C HIS A 84 7.90 -16.69 4.98
N ASP A 85 7.70 -16.72 3.67
CA ASP A 85 8.32 -17.68 2.78
C ASP A 85 9.51 -17.07 2.03
N TYR A 86 10.41 -16.46 2.77
CA TYR A 86 11.54 -15.72 2.18
C TYR A 86 12.28 -16.51 1.10
N ALA A 87 12.50 -17.81 1.31
CA ALA A 87 13.19 -18.66 0.36
C ALA A 87 12.28 -19.22 -0.73
N GLY A 88 10.96 -19.04 -0.62
CA GLY A 88 10.00 -19.64 -1.53
C GLY A 88 8.88 -18.67 -1.91
N VAL A 89 9.23 -17.42 -2.25
CA VAL A 89 8.23 -16.47 -2.73
C VAL A 89 7.50 -17.06 -3.93
N ASN A 90 6.17 -17.08 -3.87
CA ASN A 90 5.37 -17.53 -4.99
C ASN A 90 5.21 -16.36 -5.99
N TYR A 91 5.99 -16.42 -7.05
CA TYR A 91 5.99 -15.36 -8.07
C TYR A 91 4.67 -15.26 -8.82
N ASP A 92 3.93 -16.35 -8.93
CA ASP A 92 2.60 -16.30 -9.55
C ASP A 92 1.63 -15.50 -8.68
N THR A 93 1.69 -15.72 -7.37
CA THR A 93 0.93 -14.93 -6.41
C THR A 93 1.35 -13.47 -6.46
N LEU A 94 2.65 -13.20 -6.47
CA LEU A 94 3.17 -11.84 -6.57
C LEU A 94 2.65 -11.15 -7.83
N TRP A 95 2.70 -11.84 -8.97
CA TRP A 95 2.22 -11.29 -10.23
C TRP A 95 0.72 -11.00 -10.20
N ASN A 96 -0.08 -11.90 -9.63
CA ASN A 96 -1.52 -11.69 -9.50
C ASN A 96 -1.84 -10.47 -8.65
N VAL A 97 -1.12 -10.29 -7.54
CA VAL A 97 -1.32 -9.13 -6.67
C VAL A 97 -0.98 -7.85 -7.45
N VAL A 98 0.17 -7.79 -8.07
CA VAL A 98 0.65 -6.57 -8.76
C VAL A 98 -0.20 -6.25 -9.98
N SER A 99 -0.59 -7.26 -10.76
CA SER A 99 -1.27 -7.03 -12.02
C SER A 99 -2.79 -6.88 -11.91
N LYS A 100 -3.39 -7.40 -10.84
CA LYS A 100 -4.85 -7.40 -10.67
C LYS A 100 -5.30 -6.67 -9.42
N ASP A 101 -4.76 -7.04 -8.26
CA ASP A 101 -5.24 -6.51 -6.99
C ASP A 101 -4.86 -5.05 -6.80
N ILE A 102 -3.64 -4.68 -7.16
CA ILE A 102 -3.16 -3.32 -6.98
C ILE A 102 -3.93 -2.32 -7.86
N PRO A 103 -4.12 -2.57 -9.17
CA PRO A 103 -4.94 -1.66 -9.98
C PRO A 103 -6.38 -1.52 -9.49
N ALA A 104 -6.95 -2.56 -8.90
CA ALA A 104 -8.29 -2.50 -8.34
C ALA A 104 -8.35 -1.72 -7.03
N LEU A 105 -7.30 -1.80 -6.22
CA LEU A 105 -7.24 -1.13 -4.92
C LEU A 105 -6.94 0.37 -5.04
N LEU A 106 -6.12 0.76 -5.99
CA LEU A 106 -5.66 2.14 -6.13
C LEU A 106 -6.81 3.16 -6.13
N PRO A 107 -7.86 3.00 -6.96
CA PRO A 107 -8.94 3.98 -6.95
C PRO A 107 -9.71 4.02 -5.64
N LYS A 108 -9.79 2.91 -4.91
CA LYS A 108 -10.47 2.89 -3.61
C LYS A 108 -9.70 3.72 -2.59
N ILE A 109 -8.40 3.54 -2.51
CA ILE A 109 -7.57 4.31 -1.57
C ILE A 109 -7.49 5.77 -2.00
N LYS A 110 -7.40 6.03 -3.30
CA LYS A 110 -7.40 7.40 -3.81
C LYS A 110 -8.70 8.13 -3.44
N ALA A 111 -9.84 7.47 -3.56
CA ALA A 111 -11.12 8.06 -3.20
C ALA A 111 -11.17 8.43 -1.71
N ILE A 112 -10.66 7.57 -0.84
CA ILE A 112 -10.59 7.85 0.59
C ILE A 112 -9.63 9.02 0.84
N HIS A 113 -8.45 8.99 0.24
CA HIS A 113 -7.45 10.05 0.38
C HIS A 113 -8.01 11.41 -0.03
N ASP A 114 -8.80 11.46 -1.10
CA ASP A 114 -9.38 12.71 -1.59
C ASP A 114 -10.41 13.31 -0.61
N THR A 115 -10.96 12.51 0.29
CA THR A 115 -11.91 13.00 1.31
C THR A 115 -11.23 13.53 2.56
N LEU A 116 -9.93 13.29 2.72
CA LEU A 116 -9.20 13.65 3.92
C LEU A 116 -8.66 15.08 3.82
N PRO A 117 -8.54 15.79 4.96
CA PRO A 117 -7.89 17.10 4.96
C PRO A 117 -6.38 16.93 4.76
N HIS A 118 -5.85 17.63 3.78
CA HIS A 118 -4.44 17.50 3.40
C HIS A 118 -3.54 18.62 3.93
N GLU A 119 -4.13 19.66 4.51
CA GLU A 119 -3.37 20.79 5.02
C GLU A 119 -2.33 20.40 6.04
N THR A 120 -2.68 19.48 6.93
CA THR A 120 -1.78 19.01 7.98
C THR A 120 -0.59 18.24 7.39
N LEU A 121 -0.84 17.44 6.36
CA LEU A 121 0.20 16.68 5.71
C LEU A 121 1.18 17.60 4.99
N ASP A 122 0.66 18.58 4.27
CA ASP A 122 1.47 19.53 3.53
C ASP A 122 2.30 20.42 4.47
N ALA A 123 1.70 20.90 5.54
CA ALA A 123 2.38 21.77 6.48
C ALA A 123 3.55 21.10 7.19
N GLY A 124 3.51 19.79 7.32
CA GLY A 124 4.53 19.03 8.05
C GLY A 124 5.81 18.78 7.30
N VAL A 125 5.82 18.95 5.98
CA VAL A 125 6.95 18.47 5.17
C VAL A 125 7.81 19.57 4.56
N SER A 126 7.23 20.72 4.25
CA SER A 126 7.86 21.67 3.33
C SER A 126 9.22 22.19 3.77
N LYS A 127 9.46 22.30 5.06
CA LYS A 127 10.63 23.02 5.52
C LYS A 127 11.93 22.24 5.41
N PHE A 128 11.89 20.94 5.56
CA PHE A 128 13.10 20.12 5.64
C PHE A 128 13.23 19.10 4.52
N LEU A 129 12.32 19.11 3.61
CA LEU A 129 12.37 18.25 2.45
C LEU A 129 12.54 19.06 1.17
#